data_be265b913cf5f3606aef281e41b28287
#
_entry.id   be265b913cf5f3606aef281e41b28287
#
_cell.length_a   1.000
_cell.length_b   1.000
_cell.length_c   1.000
_cell.angle_alpha   90.00
_cell.angle_beta   90.00
_cell.angle_gamma   90.00
#
_symmetry.space_group_name_H-M   'P 1'
#
loop_
_entity.id
_entity.type
_entity.pdbx_description
1 polymer ?
#
loop_
_entity_poly.entity_id
_entity_poly.type
_entity_poly.pdbx_seq_one_letter_code
_entity_poly.pdbx_strand_id
1 'polypeptide(L)' 'MNSQILQACKELIDDAKMGCADLVFKEVCLEILSRARHVLTEKQFRSLVAYAAERMKEKAPFELQQELIASR' A
#
# COMPACT_ATOMS: atom_id res chain seq x y z
N MET A 1 -17.15 10.78 6.05
CA MET A 1 -16.34 10.67 7.24
C MET A 1 -15.28 9.62 7.12
N ASN A 2 -15.63 8.35 7.05
CA ASN A 2 -14.59 7.33 6.85
C ASN A 2 -13.88 7.48 5.52
N SER A 3 -14.54 8.10 4.53
CA SER A 3 -13.91 8.34 3.23
C SER A 3 -12.74 9.32 3.32
N GLN A 4 -12.74 10.20 4.33
CA GLN A 4 -11.62 11.11 4.54
C GLN A 4 -10.38 10.37 5.02
N ILE A 5 -10.58 9.37 5.89
CA ILE A 5 -9.49 8.55 6.37
C ILE A 5 -8.92 7.71 5.21
N LEU A 6 -9.78 7.14 4.41
CA LEU A 6 -9.36 6.37 3.24
C LEU A 6 -8.55 7.24 2.28
N GLN A 7 -9.01 8.44 2.01
CA GLN A 7 -8.31 9.38 1.13
C GLN A 7 -6.95 9.77 1.71
N ALA A 8 -6.89 10.02 3.02
CA ALA A 8 -5.63 10.36 3.68
C ALA A 8 -4.63 9.22 3.57
N CYS A 9 -5.09 7.98 3.73
CA CYS A 9 -4.22 6.82 3.59
C CYS A 9 -3.67 6.71 2.17
N LYS A 10 -4.50 6.96 1.17
CA LYS A 10 -4.06 6.95 -0.23
C LYS A 10 -3.01 8.02 -0.49
N GLU A 11 -3.20 9.20 0.09
CA GLU A 11 -2.24 10.30 -0.07
C GLU A 11 -0.91 9.97 0.59
N LEU A 12 -0.93 9.33 1.75
CA LEU A 12 0.29 8.88 2.41
C LEU A 12 1.05 7.85 1.56
N ILE A 13 0.32 6.95 0.94
CA ILE A 13 0.92 5.96 0.04
C ILE A 13 1.55 6.65 -1.16
N ASP A 14 0.86 7.60 -1.76
CA ASP A 14 1.39 8.33 -2.91
C ASP A 14 2.65 9.14 -2.54
N ASP A 15 2.63 9.78 -1.38
CA ASP A 15 3.79 10.52 -0.90
C ASP A 15 4.99 9.59 -0.69
N ALA A 16 4.76 8.44 -0.08
CA ALA A 16 5.81 7.46 0.15
C ALA A 16 6.35 6.91 -1.16
N LYS A 17 5.49 6.73 -2.15
CA LYS A 17 5.90 6.25 -3.47
C LYS A 17 6.93 7.18 -4.09
N MET A 18 6.75 8.49 -3.91
CA MET A 18 7.64 9.48 -4.48
C MET A 18 8.93 9.67 -3.67
N GLY A 19 8.85 9.48 -2.37
CA GLY A 19 9.93 9.84 -1.46
C GLY A 19 10.76 8.69 -0.91
N CYS A 20 10.34 7.45 -1.07
CA CYS A 20 11.00 6.30 -0.46
C CYS A 20 11.61 5.37 -1.49
N ALA A 21 12.66 4.66 -1.10
CA ALA A 21 13.18 3.55 -1.90
C ALA A 21 12.14 2.42 -1.94
N ASP A 22 12.27 1.53 -2.91
CA ASP A 22 11.26 0.50 -3.17
C ASP A 22 10.94 -0.34 -1.94
N LEU A 23 11.98 -0.82 -1.26
CA LEU A 23 11.78 -1.65 -0.08
C LEU A 23 11.12 -0.88 1.06
N VAL A 24 11.55 0.36 1.27
CA VAL A 24 10.98 1.22 2.29
C VAL A 24 9.53 1.55 1.97
N PHE A 25 9.23 1.79 0.71
CA PHE A 25 7.86 2.04 0.28
C PHE A 25 6.95 0.86 0.61
N LYS A 26 7.41 -0.35 0.34
CA LYS A 26 6.66 -1.55 0.67
C LYS A 26 6.36 -1.63 2.16
N GLU A 27 7.36 -1.35 2.99
CA GLU A 27 7.18 -1.36 4.43
C GLU A 27 6.21 -0.29 4.91
N VAL A 28 6.30 0.91 4.35
CA VAL A 28 5.38 2.00 4.68
C VAL A 28 3.96 1.62 4.33
N CYS A 29 3.74 1.02 3.15
CA CYS A 29 2.41 0.58 2.75
C CYS A 29 1.85 -0.44 3.73
N LEU A 30 2.65 -1.42 4.14
CA LEU A 30 2.22 -2.43 5.08
C LEU A 30 1.85 -1.83 6.42
N GLU A 31 2.60 -0.84 6.88
CA GLU A 31 2.31 -0.16 8.13
C GLU A 31 1.01 0.64 8.03
N ILE A 32 0.82 1.36 6.93
CA ILE A 32 -0.42 2.11 6.72
C ILE A 32 -1.62 1.17 6.72
N LEU A 33 -1.52 0.03 6.02
CA LEU A 33 -2.59 -0.95 5.97
C LEU A 33 -2.88 -1.54 7.35
N SER A 34 -1.84 -1.83 8.11
CA SER A 34 -2.00 -2.39 9.45
C SER A 34 -2.79 -1.46 10.36
N ARG A 35 -2.53 -0.16 10.27
CA ARG A 35 -3.24 0.83 11.07
C ARG A 35 -4.63 1.10 10.53
N ALA A 36 -4.78 1.20 9.23
CA ALA A 36 -6.07 1.48 8.60
C ALA A 36 -7.09 0.38 8.88
N ARG A 37 -6.61 -0.84 9.03
CA ARG A 37 -7.45 -1.99 9.32
C ARG A 37 -8.36 -1.78 10.53
N HIS A 38 -7.91 -0.99 11.50
CA HIS A 38 -8.65 -0.76 12.73
C HIS A 38 -9.67 0.38 12.62
N VAL A 39 -9.57 1.22 11.61
CA VAL A 39 -10.43 2.40 11.49
C VAL A 39 -11.33 2.39 10.25
N LEU A 40 -10.98 1.62 9.24
CA LEU A 40 -11.78 1.53 8.01
C LEU A 40 -12.75 0.35 8.08
N THR A 41 -13.86 0.46 7.35
CA THR A 41 -14.75 -0.68 7.14
C THR A 41 -14.02 -1.70 6.28
N GLU A 42 -14.53 -2.95 6.29
CA GLU A 42 -13.93 -4.00 5.48
C GLU A 42 -13.89 -3.62 4.00
N LYS A 43 -14.95 -3.03 3.51
CA LYS A 43 -15.04 -2.61 2.12
C LYS A 43 -13.98 -1.55 1.80
N GLN A 44 -13.87 -0.56 2.68
CA GLN A 44 -12.87 0.50 2.51
C GLN A 44 -11.45 -0.04 2.62
N PHE A 45 -11.23 -0.94 3.56
CA PHE A 45 -9.92 -1.55 3.73
C PHE A 45 -9.51 -2.34 2.48
N ARG A 46 -10.43 -3.10 1.91
CA ARG A 46 -10.15 -3.83 0.67
C ARG A 46 -9.79 -2.88 -0.47
N SER A 47 -10.50 -1.77 -0.55
CA SER A 47 -10.22 -0.75 -1.55
C SER A 47 -8.81 -0.19 -1.37
N LEU A 48 -8.41 0.06 -0.13
CA LEU A 48 -7.07 0.57 0.17
C LEU A 48 -6.00 -0.47 -0.14
N VAL A 49 -6.25 -1.73 0.18
CA VAL A 49 -5.31 -2.82 -0.14
C VAL A 49 -5.07 -2.89 -1.65
N ALA A 50 -6.15 -2.83 -2.43
CA ALA A 50 -6.03 -2.85 -3.88
C ALA A 50 -5.23 -1.65 -4.39
N TYR A 51 -5.49 -0.48 -3.83
CA TYR A 51 -4.77 0.73 -4.19
C TYR A 51 -3.27 0.61 -3.88
N ALA A 52 -2.95 0.15 -2.68
CA ALA A 52 -1.55 -0.02 -2.28
C ALA A 52 -0.84 -1.05 -3.16
N ALA A 53 -1.51 -2.16 -3.47
CA ALA A 53 -0.93 -3.19 -4.32
C ALA A 53 -0.61 -2.64 -5.71
N GLU A 54 -1.51 -1.83 -6.25
CA GLU A 54 -1.32 -1.19 -7.56
C GLU A 54 -0.11 -0.25 -7.53
N ARG A 55 0.01 0.56 -6.47
CA ARG A 55 1.12 1.49 -6.34
C ARG A 55 2.45 0.75 -6.17
N MET A 56 2.46 -0.33 -5.40
CA MET A 56 3.65 -1.15 -5.23
C MET A 56 4.10 -1.78 -6.55
N LYS A 57 3.14 -2.25 -7.33
CA LYS A 57 3.41 -2.81 -8.65
C LYS A 57 4.04 -1.78 -9.60
N GLU A 58 3.51 -0.57 -9.58
CA GLU A 58 4.02 0.50 -10.44
C GLU A 58 5.43 0.90 -10.07
N LYS A 59 5.74 0.89 -8.77
CA LYS A 59 7.06 1.32 -8.29
C LYS A 59 8.12 0.23 -8.47
N ALA A 60 7.78 -1.03 -8.19
CA ALA A 60 8.75 -2.12 -8.19
C ALA A 60 8.16 -3.41 -8.78
N PRO A 61 7.72 -3.38 -10.05
CA PRO A 61 7.10 -4.57 -10.65
C PRO A 61 8.07 -5.74 -10.75
N PHE A 62 9.32 -5.46 -11.04
CA PHE A 62 10.33 -6.50 -11.21
C PHE A 62 10.63 -7.20 -9.88
N GLU A 63 10.68 -6.43 -8.81
CA GLU A 63 10.95 -6.95 -7.47
C GLU A 63 9.83 -7.87 -7.00
N LEU A 64 8.57 -7.50 -7.25
CA LEU A 64 7.43 -8.32 -6.90
C LEU A 64 7.46 -9.65 -7.65
N GLN A 65 7.84 -9.64 -8.91
CA GLN A 65 7.96 -10.86 -9.69
C GLN A 65 9.04 -11.77 -9.14
N GLN A 66 10.17 -11.22 -8.72
CA GLN A 66 11.25 -11.98 -8.13
C GLN A 66 10.81 -12.63 -6.82
N GLU A 67 10.07 -11.92 -6.00
CA GLU A 67 9.57 -12.48 -4.75
C GLU A 67 8.64 -13.66 -5.00
N LEU A 68 7.77 -13.56 -5.99
CA LEU A 68 6.88 -14.64 -6.35
C LEU A 68 7.64 -15.88 -6.83
N ILE A 69 8.71 -15.67 -7.59
CA ILE A 69 9.54 -16.76 -8.08
C ILE A 69 10.35 -17.36 -6.95
N ALA A 70 10.91 -16.53 -6.09
CA ALA A 70 11.77 -16.97 -4.99
C ALA A 70 10.99 -17.75 -3.92
N SER A 71 9.70 -17.53 -3.79
CA SER A 71 8.89 -18.22 -2.79
C SER A 71 8.51 -19.63 -3.18
N ARG A 72 8.95 -20.11 -4.30
CA ARG A 72 8.69 -21.48 -4.74
C ARG A 72 9.69 -22.48 -4.19
#